data_5866c98621f0fc7803907e575a972ec2
#
_entry.id   5866c98621f0fc7803907e575a972ec2
#
_cell.length_a   1.000
_cell.length_b   1.000
_cell.length_c   1.000
_cell.angle_alpha   90.00
_cell.angle_beta   90.00
_cell.angle_gamma   90.00
#
_symmetry.space_group_name_H-M   'P 1'
#
loop_
_entity.id
_entity.type
_entity.pdbx_description
1 polymer ?
#
loop_
_entity_poly.entity_id
_entity_poly.type
_entity_poly.pdbx_seq_one_letter_code
_entity_poly.pdbx_strand_id
1 'polypeptide(L)'
;MFRITVFEPFKVKSFRFQWPADLMTSWAFEMEILILGWYVIVETQSVLSLTLFASLQWLGTLLAPYLGALGDRLSRRTLLCSLRLIYLVLSLALMTLALTQSLEPTHVYVVSLLAGLVRPSDLVMRNGLIGDTILDSKLMSAMGLSRTTMDTARIIGALFGAGLFSLFGLGVAYIMVSLFYAISFLLTLGVSGIKTNPMELNGKIQDSVFFNLKQGLIYVWRTPALLAAMWLAFLVNLTVFPVSHGILPYVAKSIYQVDESGLSHLVASYAFGALLGSITMVLIKLKKNSARFMIINIFLMHLL
;
A
#
# COMPACT_ATOMS: atom_id res chain seq x y z
N MET A 1 -2.00 35.03 -5.88
CA MET A 1 -2.79 34.22 -6.82
C MET A 1 -2.24 32.79 -6.77
N PHE A 2 -2.81 31.91 -5.95
CA PHE A 2 -2.43 30.50 -5.89
C PHE A 2 -2.89 29.85 -7.19
N ARG A 3 -2.00 29.71 -8.17
CA ARG A 3 -2.23 28.80 -9.29
C ARG A 3 -2.36 27.41 -8.71
N ILE A 4 -3.46 26.74 -9.00
CA ILE A 4 -3.71 25.34 -8.62
C ILE A 4 -2.73 24.48 -9.44
N THR A 5 -1.51 24.33 -8.93
CA THR A 5 -0.43 23.55 -9.56
C THR A 5 -0.62 22.05 -9.37
N VAL A 6 -1.66 21.64 -8.61
CA VAL A 6 -1.92 20.24 -8.24
C VAL A 6 -2.10 19.34 -9.47
N PHE A 7 -2.70 19.83 -10.55
CA PHE A 7 -2.95 19.06 -11.77
C PHE A 7 -1.85 19.18 -12.84
N GLU A 8 -0.78 19.93 -12.57
CA GLU A 8 0.32 20.06 -13.52
C GLU A 8 1.04 18.75 -13.89
N PRO A 9 1.17 17.75 -12.99
CA PRO A 9 1.75 16.45 -13.35
C PRO A 9 0.99 15.74 -14.49
N PHE A 10 -0.33 15.97 -14.65
CA PHE A 10 -1.10 15.38 -15.73
C PHE A 10 -0.76 15.92 -17.14
N LYS A 11 0.05 16.97 -17.24
CA LYS A 11 0.63 17.39 -18.52
C LYS A 11 1.65 16.38 -19.06
N VAL A 12 2.22 15.56 -18.19
CA VAL A 12 3.17 14.49 -18.56
C VAL A 12 2.38 13.25 -18.99
N LYS A 13 2.60 12.77 -20.22
CA LYS A 13 1.89 11.61 -20.79
C LYS A 13 2.03 10.37 -19.89
N SER A 14 3.22 10.09 -19.40
CA SER A 14 3.49 8.94 -18.52
C SER A 14 2.62 8.98 -17.26
N PHE A 15 2.48 10.15 -16.62
CA PHE A 15 1.69 10.31 -15.41
C PHE A 15 0.17 10.13 -15.64
N ARG A 16 -0.33 10.47 -16.84
CA ARG A 16 -1.76 10.24 -17.19
C ARG A 16 -2.12 8.76 -17.19
N PHE A 17 -1.17 7.88 -17.48
CA PHE A 17 -1.37 6.43 -17.44
C PHE A 17 -1.03 5.87 -16.06
N GLN A 18 0.04 6.36 -15.44
CA GLN A 18 0.52 5.83 -14.17
C GLN A 18 -0.46 6.13 -13.03
N TRP A 19 -0.93 7.36 -12.90
CA TRP A 19 -1.80 7.76 -11.79
C TRP A 19 -3.11 6.95 -11.71
N PRO A 20 -3.92 6.81 -12.80
CA PRO A 20 -5.12 5.98 -12.75
C PRO A 20 -4.80 4.49 -12.58
N ALA A 21 -3.68 4.02 -13.09
CA ALA A 21 -3.22 2.65 -12.85
C ALA A 21 -2.93 2.43 -11.34
N ASP A 22 -2.27 3.38 -10.70
CA ASP A 22 -2.00 3.35 -9.26
C ASP A 22 -3.28 3.42 -8.42
N LEU A 23 -4.26 4.19 -8.88
CA LEU A 23 -5.59 4.28 -8.25
C LEU A 23 -6.31 2.93 -8.29
N MET A 24 -6.37 2.29 -9.46
CA MET A 24 -7.01 0.97 -9.63
C MET A 24 -6.33 -0.10 -8.78
N THR A 25 -4.99 -0.13 -8.76
CA THR A 25 -4.25 -1.06 -7.89
C THR A 25 -4.57 -0.83 -6.42
N SER A 26 -4.62 0.44 -5.99
CA SER A 26 -4.87 0.77 -4.58
C SER A 26 -6.30 0.40 -4.17
N TRP A 27 -7.29 0.63 -5.03
CA TRP A 27 -8.67 0.22 -4.77
C TRP A 27 -8.80 -1.31 -4.69
N ALA A 28 -8.25 -2.03 -5.68
CA ALA A 28 -8.26 -3.49 -5.68
C ALA A 28 -7.65 -4.05 -4.39
N PHE A 29 -6.53 -3.48 -3.98
CA PHE A 29 -5.82 -3.89 -2.77
C PHE A 29 -6.63 -3.70 -1.48
N GLU A 30 -7.23 -2.52 -1.29
CA GLU A 30 -8.02 -2.25 -0.07
C GLU A 30 -9.30 -3.11 -0.03
N MET A 31 -9.94 -3.34 -1.19
CA MET A 31 -11.05 -4.31 -1.31
C MET A 31 -10.61 -5.72 -0.93
N GLU A 32 -9.48 -6.18 -1.48
CA GLU A 32 -8.96 -7.52 -1.26
C GLU A 32 -8.62 -7.78 0.22
N ILE A 33 -7.94 -6.84 0.88
CA ILE A 33 -7.63 -6.95 2.32
C ILE A 33 -8.91 -7.12 3.15
N LEU A 34 -9.90 -6.29 2.90
CA LEU A 34 -11.14 -6.30 3.67
C LEU A 34 -11.92 -7.60 3.44
N ILE A 35 -12.11 -7.98 2.17
CA ILE A 35 -12.90 -9.16 1.78
C ILE A 35 -12.24 -10.44 2.30
N LEU A 36 -10.93 -10.60 2.08
CA LEU A 36 -10.22 -11.80 2.52
C LEU A 36 -10.04 -11.86 4.03
N GLY A 37 -9.81 -10.73 4.69
CA GLY A 37 -9.74 -10.67 6.16
C GLY A 37 -11.06 -11.10 6.79
N TRP A 38 -12.18 -10.64 6.25
CA TRP A 38 -13.50 -11.07 6.67
C TRP A 38 -13.74 -12.55 6.38
N TYR A 39 -13.44 -13.01 5.17
CA TYR A 39 -13.57 -14.42 4.80
C TYR A 39 -12.79 -15.35 5.75
N VAL A 40 -11.52 -15.03 6.02
CA VAL A 40 -10.67 -15.84 6.90
C VAL A 40 -11.25 -15.94 8.31
N ILE A 41 -11.70 -14.83 8.91
CA ILE A 41 -12.27 -14.88 10.27
C ILE A 41 -13.64 -15.57 10.31
N VAL A 42 -14.41 -15.52 9.23
CA VAL A 42 -15.70 -16.22 9.16
C VAL A 42 -15.51 -17.73 9.03
N GLU A 43 -14.63 -18.18 8.13
CA GLU A 43 -14.39 -19.59 7.86
C GLU A 43 -13.60 -20.29 8.97
N THR A 44 -12.56 -19.64 9.49
CA THR A 44 -11.68 -20.31 10.45
C THR A 44 -12.06 -20.10 11.90
N GLN A 45 -12.87 -19.10 12.22
CA GLN A 45 -13.20 -18.67 13.59
C GLN A 45 -11.97 -18.46 14.48
N SER A 46 -10.79 -18.22 13.88
CA SER A 46 -9.49 -18.20 14.54
C SER A 46 -8.79 -16.86 14.35
N VAL A 47 -8.51 -16.18 15.46
CA VAL A 47 -7.70 -14.95 15.46
C VAL A 47 -6.28 -15.23 14.97
N LEU A 48 -5.73 -16.41 15.30
CA LEU A 48 -4.40 -16.81 14.83
C LEU A 48 -4.35 -16.91 13.29
N SER A 49 -5.36 -17.51 12.69
CA SER A 49 -5.49 -17.63 11.24
C SER A 49 -5.60 -16.26 10.56
N LEU A 50 -6.36 -15.35 11.15
CA LEU A 50 -6.47 -13.96 10.68
C LEU A 50 -5.12 -13.21 10.81
N THR A 51 -4.42 -13.40 11.92
CA THR A 51 -3.11 -12.77 12.14
C THR A 51 -2.05 -13.33 11.19
N LEU A 52 -2.11 -14.63 10.90
CA LEU A 52 -1.26 -15.26 9.88
C LEU A 52 -1.52 -14.62 8.50
N PHE A 53 -2.79 -14.51 8.08
CA PHE A 53 -3.18 -13.84 6.83
C PHE A 53 -2.60 -12.43 6.75
N ALA A 54 -2.78 -11.62 7.79
CA ALA A 54 -2.28 -10.26 7.85
C ALA A 54 -0.75 -10.20 7.77
N SER A 55 -0.05 -11.11 8.47
CA SER A 55 1.41 -11.17 8.48
C SER A 55 1.99 -11.54 7.11
N LEU A 56 1.36 -12.49 6.42
CA LEU A 56 1.79 -12.94 5.08
C LEU A 56 1.76 -11.79 4.06
N GLN A 57 0.83 -10.85 4.18
CA GLN A 57 0.72 -9.70 3.27
C GLN A 57 1.91 -8.73 3.35
N TRP A 58 2.69 -8.75 4.44
CA TRP A 58 3.80 -7.83 4.67
C TRP A 58 5.17 -8.50 4.67
N LEU A 59 5.21 -9.81 4.47
CA LEU A 59 6.45 -10.58 4.54
C LEU A 59 7.52 -10.09 3.55
N GLY A 60 7.10 -9.60 2.39
CA GLY A 60 7.99 -9.02 1.37
C GLY A 60 8.74 -7.77 1.81
N THR A 61 8.33 -7.13 2.92
CA THR A 61 9.07 -5.99 3.49
C THR A 61 10.51 -6.40 3.84
N LEU A 62 10.74 -7.66 4.22
CA LEU A 62 12.06 -8.20 4.47
C LEU A 62 12.91 -8.32 3.19
N LEU A 63 12.26 -8.47 2.03
CA LEU A 63 12.90 -8.58 0.72
C LEU A 63 13.00 -7.23 -0.02
N ALA A 64 12.35 -6.17 0.49
CA ALA A 64 12.31 -4.87 -0.15
C ALA A 64 13.69 -4.30 -0.54
N PRO A 65 14.77 -4.42 0.27
CA PRO A 65 16.09 -3.95 -0.11
C PRO A 65 16.68 -4.67 -1.34
N TYR A 66 16.43 -5.98 -1.44
CA TYR A 66 16.89 -6.77 -2.59
C TYR A 66 16.12 -6.44 -3.87
N LEU A 67 14.81 -6.27 -3.75
CA LEU A 67 13.95 -5.91 -4.87
C LEU A 67 14.18 -4.46 -5.31
N GLY A 68 14.55 -3.56 -4.38
CA GLY A 68 15.01 -2.22 -4.70
C GLY A 68 16.28 -2.23 -5.56
N ALA A 69 17.29 -3.01 -5.16
CA ALA A 69 18.52 -3.18 -5.94
C ALA A 69 18.28 -3.83 -7.31
N LEU A 70 17.29 -4.71 -7.44
CA LEU A 70 16.86 -5.27 -8.72
C LEU A 70 16.24 -4.18 -9.61
N GLY A 71 15.48 -3.26 -9.02
CA GLY A 71 14.89 -2.10 -9.69
C GLY A 71 15.90 -1.14 -10.28
N ASP A 72 17.08 -1.05 -9.69
CA ASP A 72 18.19 -0.24 -10.23
C ASP A 72 18.85 -0.89 -11.45
N ARG A 73 18.73 -2.21 -11.61
CA ARG A 73 19.28 -2.96 -12.77
C ARG A 73 18.27 -3.14 -13.91
N LEU A 74 17.00 -3.26 -13.59
CA LEU A 74 15.92 -3.42 -14.54
C LEU A 74 15.14 -2.12 -14.65
N SER A 75 14.48 -1.91 -15.78
CA SER A 75 13.57 -0.77 -15.94
C SER A 75 12.44 -0.85 -14.90
N ARG A 76 12.28 0.20 -14.10
CA ARG A 76 11.21 0.31 -13.08
C ARG A 76 9.82 0.07 -13.68
N ARG A 77 9.60 0.52 -14.92
CA ARG A 77 8.38 0.23 -15.68
C ARG A 77 8.16 -1.27 -15.88
N THR A 78 9.18 -2.00 -16.35
CA THR A 78 9.08 -3.44 -16.60
C THR A 78 8.78 -4.19 -15.29
N LEU A 79 9.47 -3.85 -14.21
CA LEU A 79 9.20 -4.43 -12.91
C LEU A 79 7.78 -4.13 -12.44
N LEU A 80 7.31 -2.89 -12.55
CA LEU A 80 5.95 -2.52 -12.17
C LEU A 80 4.90 -3.27 -12.99
N CYS A 81 5.11 -3.44 -14.31
CA CYS A 81 4.24 -4.26 -15.14
C CYS A 81 4.22 -5.73 -14.68
N SER A 82 5.38 -6.31 -14.37
CA SER A 82 5.46 -7.69 -13.87
C SER A 82 4.73 -7.87 -12.54
N LEU A 83 4.90 -6.93 -11.60
CA LEU A 83 4.21 -6.95 -10.31
C LEU A 83 2.68 -6.89 -10.48
N ARG A 84 2.19 -6.02 -11.36
CA ARG A 84 0.75 -5.89 -11.65
C ARG A 84 0.17 -7.09 -12.38
N LEU A 85 0.96 -7.72 -13.25
CA LEU A 85 0.58 -9.00 -13.87
C LEU A 85 0.43 -10.10 -12.81
N ILE A 86 1.35 -10.16 -11.83
CA ILE A 86 1.27 -11.11 -10.72
C ILE A 86 -0.03 -10.87 -9.93
N TYR A 87 -0.36 -9.63 -9.56
CA TYR A 87 -1.62 -9.33 -8.86
C TYR A 87 -2.85 -9.76 -9.67
N LEU A 88 -2.85 -9.49 -10.97
CA LEU A 88 -3.94 -9.91 -11.86
C LEU A 88 -4.09 -11.43 -11.87
N VAL A 89 -3.00 -12.18 -12.06
CA VAL A 89 -3.05 -13.65 -12.09
C VAL A 89 -3.54 -14.21 -10.76
N LEU A 90 -3.03 -13.69 -9.64
CA LEU A 90 -3.43 -14.13 -8.31
C LEU A 90 -4.90 -13.80 -8.01
N SER A 91 -5.37 -12.62 -8.40
CA SER A 91 -6.77 -12.24 -8.22
C SER A 91 -7.72 -13.05 -9.10
N LEU A 92 -7.33 -13.38 -10.34
CA LEU A 92 -8.09 -14.27 -11.21
C LEU A 92 -8.18 -15.69 -10.64
N ALA A 93 -7.11 -16.19 -10.04
CA ALA A 93 -7.12 -17.49 -9.36
C ALA A 93 -8.13 -17.50 -8.19
N LEU A 94 -8.10 -16.47 -7.31
CA LEU A 94 -9.08 -16.36 -6.23
C LEU A 94 -10.50 -16.14 -6.74
N MET A 95 -10.67 -15.35 -7.80
CA MET A 95 -11.98 -15.14 -8.45
C MET A 95 -12.56 -16.48 -8.93
N THR A 96 -11.77 -17.28 -9.64
CA THR A 96 -12.25 -18.60 -10.13
C THR A 96 -12.62 -19.55 -9.00
N LEU A 97 -11.78 -19.62 -7.96
CA LEU A 97 -12.07 -20.43 -6.76
C LEU A 97 -13.32 -19.94 -6.02
N ALA A 98 -13.53 -18.63 -5.93
CA ALA A 98 -14.70 -18.06 -5.28
C ALA A 98 -15.99 -18.33 -6.08
N LEU A 99 -15.94 -18.20 -7.42
CA LEU A 99 -17.10 -18.46 -8.30
C LEU A 99 -17.46 -19.95 -8.36
N THR A 100 -16.49 -20.85 -8.26
CA THR A 100 -16.71 -22.31 -8.23
C THR A 100 -17.02 -22.82 -6.83
N GLN A 101 -17.11 -21.94 -5.83
CA GLN A 101 -17.34 -22.30 -4.42
C GLN A 101 -16.32 -23.30 -3.86
N SER A 102 -15.12 -23.34 -4.43
CA SER A 102 -14.01 -24.21 -4.00
C SER A 102 -12.90 -23.43 -3.28
N LEU A 103 -13.17 -22.18 -2.87
CA LEU A 103 -12.23 -21.38 -2.12
C LEU A 103 -12.09 -21.93 -0.69
N GLU A 104 -10.83 -22.13 -0.27
CA GLU A 104 -10.46 -22.53 1.09
C GLU A 104 -9.49 -21.51 1.71
N PRO A 105 -9.42 -21.40 3.04
CA PRO A 105 -8.47 -20.52 3.71
C PRO A 105 -7.02 -20.74 3.28
N THR A 106 -6.64 -21.98 2.95
CA THR A 106 -5.30 -22.33 2.46
C THR A 106 -4.95 -21.59 1.16
N HIS A 107 -5.89 -21.51 0.21
CA HIS A 107 -5.72 -20.76 -1.03
C HIS A 107 -5.47 -19.26 -0.76
N VAL A 108 -6.22 -18.70 0.21
CA VAL A 108 -6.06 -17.31 0.63
C VAL A 108 -4.67 -17.07 1.22
N TYR A 109 -4.15 -17.98 2.06
CA TYR A 109 -2.79 -17.83 2.63
C TYR A 109 -1.71 -17.90 1.55
N VAL A 110 -1.81 -18.83 0.61
CA VAL A 110 -0.84 -18.95 -0.49
C VAL A 110 -0.83 -17.68 -1.35
N VAL A 111 -2.01 -17.20 -1.74
CA VAL A 111 -2.11 -15.97 -2.54
C VAL A 111 -1.62 -14.75 -1.76
N SER A 112 -1.98 -14.64 -0.49
CA SER A 112 -1.52 -13.54 0.38
C SER A 112 -0.01 -13.54 0.57
N LEU A 113 0.60 -14.72 0.69
CA LEU A 113 2.06 -14.87 0.73
C LEU A 113 2.70 -14.37 -0.57
N LEU A 114 2.24 -14.88 -1.72
CA LEU A 114 2.80 -14.53 -3.03
C LEU A 114 2.63 -13.03 -3.34
N ALA A 115 1.44 -12.48 -3.09
CA ALA A 115 1.18 -11.06 -3.24
C ALA A 115 2.01 -10.23 -2.24
N GLY A 116 2.07 -10.68 -0.99
CA GLY A 116 2.80 -10.01 0.09
C GLY A 116 4.31 -9.94 -0.13
N LEU A 117 4.90 -10.91 -0.80
CA LEU A 117 6.33 -10.90 -1.18
C LEU A 117 6.66 -9.76 -2.16
N VAL A 118 5.75 -9.43 -3.07
CA VAL A 118 6.00 -8.43 -4.12
C VAL A 118 5.45 -7.04 -3.81
N ARG A 119 4.48 -6.94 -2.91
CA ARG A 119 3.75 -5.70 -2.58
C ARG A 119 4.62 -4.52 -2.13
N PRO A 120 5.60 -4.66 -1.23
CA PRO A 120 6.45 -3.54 -0.82
C PRO A 120 7.24 -2.94 -1.99
N SER A 121 7.58 -3.77 -2.98
CA SER A 121 8.32 -3.35 -4.17
C SER A 121 7.45 -2.54 -5.13
N ASP A 122 6.14 -2.80 -5.20
CA ASP A 122 5.23 -1.99 -6.02
C ASP A 122 5.27 -0.51 -5.60
N LEU A 123 5.22 -0.22 -4.31
CA LEU A 123 5.29 1.15 -3.81
C LEU A 123 6.62 1.84 -4.14
N VAL A 124 7.74 1.11 -4.00
CA VAL A 124 9.08 1.64 -4.32
C VAL A 124 9.20 1.92 -5.81
N MET A 125 8.77 0.98 -6.66
CA MET A 125 8.81 1.13 -8.12
C MET A 125 7.88 2.25 -8.60
N ARG A 126 6.70 2.37 -8.03
CA ARG A 126 5.71 3.41 -8.30
C ARG A 126 6.28 4.81 -8.03
N ASN A 127 6.83 5.03 -6.83
CA ASN A 127 7.45 6.29 -6.45
C ASN A 127 8.70 6.59 -7.27
N GLY A 128 9.53 5.60 -7.52
CA GLY A 128 10.72 5.73 -8.36
C GLY A 128 10.36 6.14 -9.80
N LEU A 129 9.32 5.54 -10.38
CA LEU A 129 8.88 5.86 -11.74
C LEU A 129 8.29 7.27 -11.84
N ILE A 130 7.62 7.77 -10.80
CA ILE A 130 7.21 9.17 -10.70
C ILE A 130 8.45 10.07 -10.71
N GLY A 131 9.48 9.75 -9.91
CA GLY A 131 10.73 10.49 -9.89
C GLY A 131 11.46 10.52 -11.25
N ASP A 132 11.43 9.42 -12.00
CA ASP A 132 12.09 9.33 -13.31
C ASP A 132 11.34 10.08 -14.41
N THR A 133 10.03 10.27 -14.28
CA THR A 133 9.17 10.78 -15.36
C THR A 133 8.70 12.23 -15.16
N ILE A 134 8.71 12.72 -13.92
CA ILE A 134 8.22 14.03 -13.55
C ILE A 134 9.38 14.97 -13.26
N LEU A 135 9.34 16.18 -13.78
CA LEU A 135 10.32 17.24 -13.48
C LEU A 135 10.28 17.61 -11.99
N ASP A 136 11.46 17.93 -11.42
CA ASP A 136 11.62 18.27 -10.00
C ASP A 136 10.64 19.35 -9.51
N SER A 137 10.36 20.35 -10.34
CA SER A 137 9.39 21.44 -10.02
C SER A 137 7.95 20.95 -9.80
N LYS A 138 7.59 19.75 -10.29
CA LYS A 138 6.24 19.15 -10.21
C LYS A 138 6.22 17.89 -9.36
N LEU A 139 7.38 17.41 -8.94
CA LEU A 139 7.54 16.15 -8.21
C LEU A 139 6.73 16.15 -6.90
N MET A 140 6.80 17.23 -6.14
CA MET A 140 6.04 17.38 -4.89
C MET A 140 4.53 17.25 -5.11
N SER A 141 3.99 17.84 -6.18
CA SER A 141 2.56 17.73 -6.52
C SER A 141 2.18 16.31 -6.95
N ALA A 142 3.04 15.64 -7.73
CA ALA A 142 2.81 14.25 -8.16
C ALA A 142 2.83 13.28 -6.98
N MET A 143 3.79 13.42 -6.06
CA MET A 143 3.87 12.62 -4.84
C MET A 143 2.69 12.88 -3.90
N GLY A 144 2.25 14.14 -3.77
CA GLY A 144 1.05 14.52 -3.01
C GLY A 144 -0.21 13.86 -3.58
N LEU A 145 -0.40 13.89 -4.91
CA LEU A 145 -1.50 13.18 -5.57
C LEU A 145 -1.44 11.68 -5.34
N SER A 146 -0.27 11.07 -5.47
CA SER A 146 -0.09 9.64 -5.21
C SER A 146 -0.46 9.28 -3.76
N ARG A 147 -0.05 10.09 -2.79
CA ARG A 147 -0.40 9.89 -1.38
C ARG A 147 -1.90 10.01 -1.15
N THR A 148 -2.53 11.07 -1.65
CA THR A 148 -3.98 11.28 -1.54
C THR A 148 -4.76 10.13 -2.17
N THR A 149 -4.27 9.58 -3.30
CA THR A 149 -4.85 8.39 -3.94
C THR A 149 -4.87 7.20 -3.00
N MET A 150 -3.78 6.92 -2.31
CA MET A 150 -3.71 5.81 -1.35
C MET A 150 -4.65 6.01 -0.15
N ASP A 151 -4.71 7.22 0.38
CA ASP A 151 -5.55 7.52 1.54
C ASP A 151 -7.05 7.48 1.18
N THR A 152 -7.44 7.98 -0.01
CA THR A 152 -8.83 7.88 -0.50
C THR A 152 -9.21 6.46 -0.92
N ALA A 153 -8.26 5.69 -1.46
CA ALA A 153 -8.48 4.30 -1.84
C ALA A 153 -8.87 3.45 -0.62
N ARG A 154 -8.30 3.72 0.53
CA ARG A 154 -8.63 3.04 1.79
C ARG A 154 -10.09 3.22 2.18
N ILE A 155 -10.63 4.42 2.02
CA ILE A 155 -12.05 4.71 2.32
C ILE A 155 -12.96 4.10 1.26
N ILE A 156 -12.73 4.45 0.00
CA ILE A 156 -13.62 4.07 -1.12
C ILE A 156 -13.51 2.56 -1.39
N GLY A 157 -12.29 2.01 -1.38
CA GLY A 157 -12.07 0.58 -1.59
C GLY A 157 -12.73 -0.27 -0.52
N ALA A 158 -12.63 0.12 0.76
CA ALA A 158 -13.28 -0.60 1.84
C ALA A 158 -14.81 -0.56 1.72
N LEU A 159 -15.42 0.62 1.54
CA LEU A 159 -16.87 0.77 1.41
C LEU A 159 -17.41 0.06 0.17
N PHE A 160 -16.75 0.23 -0.97
CA PHE A 160 -17.16 -0.38 -2.23
C PHE A 160 -16.96 -1.90 -2.20
N GLY A 161 -15.84 -2.38 -1.64
CA GLY A 161 -15.55 -3.80 -1.48
C GLY A 161 -16.55 -4.51 -0.58
N ALA A 162 -16.85 -3.94 0.59
CA ALA A 162 -17.85 -4.50 1.49
C ALA A 162 -19.26 -4.43 0.91
N GLY A 163 -19.63 -3.32 0.25
CA GLY A 163 -20.93 -3.21 -0.41
C GLY A 163 -21.13 -4.25 -1.49
N LEU A 164 -20.15 -4.51 -2.34
CA LEU A 164 -20.22 -5.57 -3.34
C LEU A 164 -20.26 -6.96 -2.70
N PHE A 165 -19.47 -7.17 -1.66
CA PHE A 165 -19.41 -8.45 -0.97
C PHE A 165 -20.73 -8.77 -0.27
N SER A 166 -21.32 -7.81 0.45
CA SER A 166 -22.57 -8.01 1.18
C SER A 166 -23.77 -8.19 0.25
N LEU A 167 -23.82 -7.49 -0.89
CA LEU A 167 -24.94 -7.55 -1.82
C LEU A 167 -24.87 -8.73 -2.79
N PHE A 168 -23.69 -9.08 -3.25
CA PHE A 168 -23.51 -10.03 -4.36
C PHE A 168 -22.59 -11.22 -4.04
N GLY A 169 -22.04 -11.24 -2.83
CA GLY A 169 -21.14 -12.30 -2.37
C GLY A 169 -19.71 -12.19 -2.88
N LEU A 170 -18.88 -13.13 -2.44
CA LEU A 170 -17.43 -13.15 -2.64
C LEU A 170 -17.03 -13.18 -4.11
N GLY A 171 -17.67 -14.02 -4.92
CA GLY A 171 -17.32 -14.20 -6.33
C GLY A 171 -17.46 -12.93 -7.13
N VAL A 172 -18.59 -12.21 -6.99
CA VAL A 172 -18.84 -10.95 -7.70
C VAL A 172 -17.88 -9.83 -7.22
N ALA A 173 -17.62 -9.76 -5.91
CA ALA A 173 -16.66 -8.81 -5.37
C ALA A 173 -15.25 -9.05 -5.98
N TYR A 174 -14.85 -10.32 -6.17
CA TYR A 174 -13.57 -10.66 -6.79
C TYR A 174 -13.51 -10.41 -8.30
N ILE A 175 -14.65 -10.43 -9.02
CA ILE A 175 -14.71 -9.96 -10.42
C ILE A 175 -14.25 -8.50 -10.49
N MET A 176 -14.73 -7.64 -9.59
CA MET A 176 -14.34 -6.22 -9.57
C MET A 176 -12.89 -6.02 -9.16
N VAL A 177 -12.38 -6.76 -8.17
CA VAL A 177 -10.96 -6.75 -7.78
C VAL A 177 -10.07 -7.11 -8.97
N SER A 178 -10.39 -8.20 -9.68
CA SER A 178 -9.65 -8.65 -10.86
C SER A 178 -9.74 -7.66 -12.00
N LEU A 179 -10.89 -7.05 -12.23
CA LEU A 179 -11.09 -6.00 -13.24
C LEU A 179 -10.20 -4.78 -12.95
N PHE A 180 -10.12 -4.33 -11.69
CA PHE A 180 -9.27 -3.21 -11.31
C PHE A 180 -7.78 -3.53 -11.50
N TYR A 181 -7.34 -4.75 -11.16
CA TYR A 181 -5.96 -5.18 -11.44
C TYR A 181 -5.70 -5.29 -12.95
N ALA A 182 -6.66 -5.76 -13.75
CA ALA A 182 -6.54 -5.82 -15.21
C ALA A 182 -6.41 -4.41 -15.82
N ILE A 183 -7.29 -3.48 -15.43
CA ILE A 183 -7.22 -2.08 -15.89
C ILE A 183 -5.88 -1.47 -15.48
N SER A 184 -5.44 -1.70 -14.24
CA SER A 184 -4.15 -1.20 -13.76
C SER A 184 -2.98 -1.73 -14.58
N PHE A 185 -2.96 -3.03 -14.89
CA PHE A 185 -1.93 -3.64 -15.73
C PHE A 185 -1.92 -3.02 -17.13
N LEU A 186 -3.07 -2.94 -17.80
CA LEU A 186 -3.20 -2.36 -19.13
C LEU A 186 -2.75 -0.88 -19.19
N LEU A 187 -3.16 -0.08 -18.22
CA LEU A 187 -2.73 1.31 -18.11
C LEU A 187 -1.21 1.43 -17.89
N THR A 188 -0.62 0.53 -17.11
CA THR A 188 0.84 0.53 -16.87
C THR A 188 1.63 0.26 -18.15
N LEU A 189 1.10 -0.51 -19.07
CA LEU A 189 1.72 -0.72 -20.38
C LEU A 189 1.86 0.60 -21.18
N GLY A 190 0.95 1.56 -20.96
CA GLY A 190 0.99 2.89 -21.58
C GLY A 190 1.99 3.86 -20.94
N VAL A 191 2.59 3.52 -19.80
CA VAL A 191 3.60 4.35 -19.15
C VAL A 191 4.89 4.34 -19.94
N SER A 192 5.49 5.50 -20.19
CA SER A 192 6.77 5.59 -20.88
C SER A 192 7.90 5.24 -19.91
N GLY A 193 8.67 4.20 -20.20
CA GLY A 193 9.92 3.94 -19.48
C GLY A 193 11.01 4.88 -19.99
N ILE A 194 11.63 5.67 -19.12
CA ILE A 194 12.91 6.27 -19.46
C ILE A 194 13.92 5.12 -19.43
N LYS A 195 14.63 4.92 -20.54
CA LYS A 195 15.80 4.04 -20.53
C LYS A 195 16.84 4.74 -19.65
N THR A 196 16.97 4.32 -18.40
CA THR A 196 18.18 4.58 -17.65
C THR A 196 19.35 4.04 -18.48
N ASN A 197 20.19 4.91 -18.95
CA ASN A 197 21.38 4.50 -19.68
C ASN A 197 22.23 3.67 -18.71
N PRO A 198 22.46 2.37 -19.01
CA PRO A 198 23.32 1.54 -18.16
C PRO A 198 24.75 2.07 -18.05
N MET A 199 25.09 3.01 -18.93
CA MET A 199 26.44 3.59 -19.03
C MET A 199 26.76 4.63 -17.97
N GLU A 200 25.78 5.30 -17.35
CA GLU A 200 26.02 6.22 -16.24
C GLU A 200 26.20 5.51 -14.89
N LEU A 201 25.83 4.24 -14.80
CA LEU A 201 26.01 3.39 -13.60
C LEU A 201 27.38 2.75 -13.47
N ASN A 202 28.19 2.78 -14.55
CA ASN A 202 29.53 2.17 -14.54
C ASN A 202 30.60 2.95 -13.77
N GLY A 203 30.26 4.08 -13.14
CA GLY A 203 31.20 4.87 -12.34
C GLY A 203 30.95 4.81 -10.83
N LYS A 204 29.84 4.23 -10.35
CA LYS A 204 29.60 4.07 -8.91
C LYS A 204 29.76 2.60 -8.52
N ILE A 205 30.83 2.38 -7.81
CA ILE A 205 31.26 1.18 -7.12
C ILE A 205 30.08 0.28 -6.73
N GLN A 206 30.17 -0.95 -7.14
CA GLN A 206 29.33 -2.08 -6.77
C GLN A 206 29.43 -2.37 -5.25
N ASP A 207 29.06 -1.39 -4.43
CA ASP A 207 28.91 -1.65 -3.01
C ASP A 207 27.77 -2.64 -2.82
N SER A 208 28.08 -3.75 -2.19
CA SER A 208 27.11 -4.79 -1.86
C SER A 208 25.89 -4.13 -1.21
N VAL A 209 24.67 -4.54 -1.60
CA VAL A 209 23.40 -4.11 -0.96
C VAL A 209 23.51 -4.18 0.56
N PHE A 210 24.21 -5.19 1.05
CA PHE A 210 24.50 -5.36 2.47
C PHE A 210 25.40 -4.27 3.04
N PHE A 211 26.39 -3.79 2.28
CA PHE A 211 27.27 -2.69 2.71
C PHE A 211 26.50 -1.37 2.83
N ASN A 212 25.65 -1.06 1.85
CA ASN A 212 24.81 0.14 1.89
C ASN A 212 23.78 0.11 3.02
N LEU A 213 23.17 -1.07 3.29
CA LEU A 213 22.30 -1.28 4.45
C LEU A 213 23.05 -1.06 5.77
N LYS A 214 24.26 -1.62 5.90
CA LYS A 214 25.08 -1.45 7.09
C LYS A 214 25.46 0.03 7.31
N GLN A 215 25.84 0.74 6.26
CA GLN A 215 26.14 2.17 6.36
C GLN A 215 24.90 2.98 6.75
N GLY A 216 23.74 2.69 6.17
CA GLY A 216 22.48 3.31 6.53
C GLY A 216 22.11 3.09 8.00
N LEU A 217 22.27 1.86 8.51
CA LEU A 217 22.06 1.53 9.92
C LEU A 217 23.01 2.28 10.84
N ILE A 218 24.31 2.34 10.51
CA ILE A 218 25.31 3.09 11.27
C ILE A 218 24.98 4.59 11.29
N TYR A 219 24.54 5.15 10.16
CA TYR A 219 24.13 6.54 10.07
C TYR A 219 22.94 6.87 10.98
N VAL A 220 21.89 6.02 10.94
CA VAL A 220 20.72 6.16 11.83
C VAL A 220 21.13 6.08 13.30
N TRP A 221 21.99 5.10 13.64
CA TRP A 221 22.45 4.91 15.02
C TRP A 221 23.26 6.08 15.56
N ARG A 222 24.02 6.73 14.67
CA ARG A 222 24.82 7.94 15.00
C ARG A 222 24.02 9.23 15.00
N THR A 223 22.76 9.22 14.53
CA THR A 223 21.92 10.41 14.44
C THR A 223 20.75 10.30 15.42
N PRO A 224 20.85 10.89 16.64
CA PRO A 224 19.86 10.69 17.70
C PRO A 224 18.43 11.03 17.30
N ALA A 225 18.23 12.06 16.48
CA ALA A 225 16.90 12.45 16.00
C ALA A 225 16.28 11.39 15.08
N LEU A 226 17.08 10.77 14.21
CA LEU A 226 16.62 9.66 13.34
C LEU A 226 16.34 8.41 14.16
N LEU A 227 17.22 8.09 15.11
CA LEU A 227 17.04 6.95 16.01
C LEU A 227 15.75 7.09 16.82
N ALA A 228 15.47 8.26 17.40
CA ALA A 228 14.24 8.53 18.12
C ALA A 228 13.00 8.38 17.20
N ALA A 229 13.06 8.91 15.98
CA ALA A 229 11.96 8.77 15.02
C ALA A 229 11.72 7.30 14.63
N MET A 230 12.79 6.50 14.46
CA MET A 230 12.67 5.07 14.16
C MET A 230 12.10 4.28 15.34
N TRP A 231 12.49 4.59 16.57
CA TRP A 231 11.90 3.96 17.75
C TRP A 231 10.41 4.30 17.90
N LEU A 232 10.00 5.55 17.65
CA LEU A 232 8.60 5.93 17.66
C LEU A 232 7.82 5.22 16.54
N ALA A 233 8.37 5.14 15.33
CA ALA A 233 7.77 4.39 14.24
C ALA A 233 7.65 2.90 14.58
N PHE A 234 8.68 2.30 15.18
CA PHE A 234 8.65 0.92 15.65
C PHE A 234 7.53 0.69 16.66
N LEU A 235 7.41 1.58 17.66
CA LEU A 235 6.36 1.49 18.68
C LEU A 235 4.96 1.51 18.04
N VAL A 236 4.68 2.46 17.16
CA VAL A 236 3.39 2.57 16.46
C VAL A 236 3.11 1.33 15.60
N ASN A 237 4.11 0.83 14.88
CA ASN A 237 3.95 -0.37 14.06
C ASN A 237 3.77 -1.64 14.91
N LEU A 238 4.34 -1.69 16.11
CA LEU A 238 4.18 -2.82 17.02
C LEU A 238 2.81 -2.84 17.72
N THR A 239 2.26 -1.68 18.06
CA THR A 239 1.06 -1.57 18.91
C THR A 239 -0.21 -1.27 18.10
N VAL A 240 -0.19 -0.29 17.21
CA VAL A 240 -1.39 0.21 16.53
C VAL A 240 -1.62 -0.49 15.19
N PHE A 241 -0.55 -0.74 14.44
CA PHE A 241 -0.66 -1.32 13.10
C PHE A 241 -1.32 -2.72 13.10
N PRO A 242 -1.00 -3.66 14.04
CA PRO A 242 -1.67 -4.94 14.10
C PRO A 242 -3.18 -4.82 14.37
N VAL A 243 -3.60 -3.85 15.18
CA VAL A 243 -5.02 -3.63 15.47
C VAL A 243 -5.75 -3.11 14.25
N SER A 244 -5.23 -2.07 13.60
CA SER A 244 -5.90 -1.41 12.49
C SER A 244 -5.87 -2.19 11.16
N HIS A 245 -4.86 -3.04 10.94
CA HIS A 245 -4.66 -3.77 9.68
C HIS A 245 -4.71 -5.30 9.83
N GLY A 246 -4.56 -5.81 11.06
CA GLY A 246 -4.53 -7.26 11.30
C GLY A 246 -5.83 -7.80 11.88
N ILE A 247 -6.20 -7.37 13.08
CA ILE A 247 -7.28 -7.98 13.86
C ILE A 247 -8.60 -7.23 13.80
N LEU A 248 -8.70 -6.14 13.03
CA LEU A 248 -9.94 -5.35 12.93
C LEU A 248 -11.16 -6.18 12.48
N PRO A 249 -11.05 -7.15 11.53
CA PRO A 249 -12.16 -8.05 11.21
C PRO A 249 -12.65 -8.88 12.40
N TYR A 250 -11.74 -9.33 13.27
CA TYR A 250 -12.10 -10.03 14.50
C TYR A 250 -12.83 -9.10 15.48
N VAL A 251 -12.33 -7.87 15.67
CA VAL A 251 -12.97 -6.87 16.52
C VAL A 251 -14.39 -6.57 16.04
N ALA A 252 -14.57 -6.37 14.74
CA ALA A 252 -15.88 -6.15 14.12
C ALA A 252 -16.82 -7.32 14.37
N LYS A 253 -16.39 -8.55 14.05
CA LYS A 253 -17.21 -9.74 14.13
C LYS A 253 -17.50 -10.20 15.55
N SER A 254 -16.46 -10.29 16.40
CA SER A 254 -16.57 -10.98 17.70
C SER A 254 -16.83 -10.03 18.86
N ILE A 255 -16.40 -8.77 18.79
CA ILE A 255 -16.58 -7.78 19.87
C ILE A 255 -17.81 -6.91 19.57
N TYR A 256 -17.86 -6.29 18.39
CA TYR A 256 -18.99 -5.43 18.01
C TYR A 256 -20.16 -6.18 17.42
N GLN A 257 -20.00 -7.46 17.04
CA GLN A 257 -21.03 -8.32 16.46
C GLN A 257 -21.68 -7.69 15.20
N VAL A 258 -20.89 -7.00 14.41
CA VAL A 258 -21.33 -6.40 13.14
C VAL A 258 -20.95 -7.29 11.96
N ASP A 259 -21.62 -7.06 10.84
CA ASP A 259 -21.39 -7.72 9.56
C ASP A 259 -20.20 -7.08 8.79
N GLU A 260 -19.97 -7.51 7.56
CA GLU A 260 -18.97 -6.96 6.64
C GLU A 260 -19.18 -5.48 6.33
N SER A 261 -20.45 -5.02 6.33
CA SER A 261 -20.77 -3.59 6.15
C SER A 261 -20.32 -2.80 7.38
N GLY A 262 -20.55 -3.32 8.58
CA GLY A 262 -20.05 -2.73 9.83
C GLY A 262 -18.53 -2.64 9.87
N LEU A 263 -17.83 -3.70 9.43
CA LEU A 263 -16.37 -3.67 9.29
C LEU A 263 -15.92 -2.55 8.34
N SER A 264 -16.60 -2.39 7.20
CA SER A 264 -16.23 -1.35 6.23
C SER A 264 -16.41 0.05 6.80
N HIS A 265 -17.45 0.30 7.59
CA HIS A 265 -17.63 1.58 8.28
C HIS A 265 -16.53 1.86 9.30
N LEU A 266 -16.05 0.85 10.03
CA LEU A 266 -14.92 0.99 10.94
C LEU A 266 -13.64 1.37 10.19
N VAL A 267 -13.33 0.66 9.09
CA VAL A 267 -12.16 0.97 8.25
C VAL A 267 -12.27 2.36 7.62
N ALA A 268 -13.44 2.72 7.09
CA ALA A 268 -13.67 4.02 6.49
C ALA A 268 -13.56 5.16 7.51
N SER A 269 -14.08 4.97 8.72
CA SER A 269 -13.99 5.96 9.80
C SER A 269 -12.54 6.18 10.23
N TYR A 270 -11.75 5.11 10.37
CA TYR A 270 -10.32 5.18 10.66
C TYR A 270 -9.57 5.95 9.56
N ALA A 271 -9.80 5.60 8.29
CA ALA A 271 -9.15 6.25 7.16
C ALA A 271 -9.58 7.72 7.01
N PHE A 272 -10.85 8.05 7.31
CA PHE A 272 -11.35 9.42 7.32
C PHE A 272 -10.67 10.25 8.42
N GLY A 273 -10.49 9.69 9.62
CA GLY A 273 -9.72 10.32 10.69
C GLY A 273 -8.27 10.61 10.28
N ALA A 274 -7.61 9.64 9.61
CA ALA A 274 -6.25 9.82 9.11
C ALA A 274 -6.17 10.93 8.02
N LEU A 275 -7.18 11.03 7.14
CA LEU A 275 -7.29 12.08 6.14
C LEU A 275 -7.45 13.46 6.80
N LEU A 276 -8.34 13.59 7.78
CA LEU A 276 -8.52 14.84 8.55
C LEU A 276 -7.24 15.24 9.27
N GLY A 277 -6.54 14.27 9.88
CA GLY A 277 -5.26 14.48 10.53
C GLY A 277 -4.19 15.01 9.56
N SER A 278 -4.09 14.44 8.36
CA SER A 278 -3.14 14.87 7.35
C SER A 278 -3.43 16.29 6.84
N ILE A 279 -4.70 16.63 6.60
CA ILE A 279 -5.12 17.98 6.22
C ILE A 279 -4.79 18.98 7.32
N THR A 280 -5.07 18.64 8.56
CA THR A 280 -4.77 19.49 9.72
C THR A 280 -3.28 19.78 9.84
N MET A 281 -2.42 18.78 9.61
CA MET A 281 -0.97 18.95 9.57
C MET A 281 -0.51 19.95 8.51
N VAL A 282 -1.11 19.92 7.33
CA VAL A 282 -0.80 20.86 6.24
C VAL A 282 -1.23 22.29 6.61
N LEU A 283 -2.41 22.45 7.24
CA LEU A 283 -2.96 23.76 7.59
C LEU A 283 -2.20 24.45 8.73
N ILE A 284 -1.75 23.70 9.73
CA ILE A 284 -1.09 24.24 10.94
C ILE A 284 0.35 24.71 10.66
N LYS A 285 0.95 24.40 9.50
CA LYS A 285 2.32 24.80 9.11
C LYS A 285 3.35 24.64 10.25
N LEU A 286 3.41 23.47 10.84
CA LEU A 286 4.27 23.15 11.98
C LEU A 286 5.77 23.27 11.63
N LYS A 287 6.29 24.48 11.58
CA LYS A 287 7.71 24.76 11.25
C LYS A 287 8.68 24.52 12.42
N LYS A 288 8.24 24.59 13.67
CA LYS A 288 9.16 24.70 14.83
C LYS A 288 9.06 23.59 15.89
N ASN A 289 7.97 22.82 15.94
CA ASN A 289 7.72 21.85 17.02
C ASN A 289 7.21 20.48 16.49
N SER A 290 7.63 20.06 15.32
CA SER A 290 7.15 18.81 14.68
C SER A 290 7.34 17.56 15.56
N ALA A 291 8.46 17.47 16.29
CA ALA A 291 8.73 16.35 17.19
C ALA A 291 7.75 16.30 18.39
N ARG A 292 7.47 17.44 19.03
CA ARG A 292 6.49 17.49 20.14
C ARG A 292 5.09 17.12 19.66
N PHE A 293 4.70 17.64 18.51
CA PHE A 293 3.40 17.33 17.92
C PHE A 293 3.27 15.83 17.58
N MET A 294 4.33 15.23 17.03
CA MET A 294 4.38 13.81 16.77
C MET A 294 4.21 12.97 18.04
N ILE A 295 4.95 13.30 19.11
CA ILE A 295 4.87 12.60 20.40
C ILE A 295 3.46 12.73 21.00
N ILE A 296 2.88 13.93 21.00
CA ILE A 296 1.51 14.14 21.51
C ILE A 296 0.48 13.30 20.74
N ASN A 297 0.56 13.27 19.42
CA ASN A 297 -0.35 12.47 18.61
C ASN A 297 -0.19 10.96 18.87
N ILE A 298 1.04 10.46 18.99
CA ILE A 298 1.29 9.05 19.32
C ILE A 298 0.72 8.74 20.71
N PHE A 299 0.93 9.63 21.69
CA PHE A 299 0.38 9.45 23.03
C PHE A 299 -1.15 9.43 23.04
N LEU A 300 -1.80 10.36 22.34
CA LEU A 300 -3.26 10.39 22.20
C LEU A 300 -3.80 9.13 21.50
N MET A 301 -3.09 8.66 20.49
CA MET A 301 -3.45 7.44 19.76
C MET A 301 -3.37 6.16 20.61
N HIS A 302 -2.54 6.15 21.66
CA HIS A 302 -2.44 5.01 22.58
C HIS A 302 -3.37 5.14 23.80
N LEU A 303 -3.95 6.32 24.03
CA LEU A 303 -4.96 6.54 25.07
C LEU A 303 -6.38 6.18 24.61
N LEU A 304 -6.66 6.24 23.31
CA LEU A 304 -7.93 5.88 22.69
C LEU A 304 -7.99 4.41 22.34
#